data_3633588f59af5f3b896450215dcc6e05
#
_entry.id   3633588f59af5f3b896450215dcc6e05
#
_cell.length_a   1.000
_cell.length_b   1.000
_cell.length_c   1.000
_cell.angle_alpha   90.00
_cell.angle_beta   90.00
_cell.angle_gamma   90.00
#
_symmetry.space_group_name_H-M   'P 1'
#
loop_
_entity.id
_entity.type
_entity.pdbx_description
1 polymer ?
#
loop_
_entity_poly.entity_id
_entity_poly.type
_entity_poly.pdbx_seq_one_letter_code
_entity_poly.pdbx_strand_id
1 'polypeptide(L)'
;MLIFDIETDGLLYNVTTIHCLVIYDTETNQTMVFNDQAFDRATDQPAKEPITRGIQLLMDADCISGHNILSYDIPVICKLYPWFERPAVIVDTLLLSRLYHANMIDLDKRHNWDGMPLKLYGRHSLEAYGHRLKCLKGDYGKATDWKEWSADMQDY
;
A
#
# COMPACT_ATOMS: atom_id res chain seq x y z
N MET A 1 10.22 2.42 12.13
CA MET A 1 9.95 2.57 10.68
C MET A 1 8.48 2.37 10.42
N LEU A 2 7.86 3.24 9.64
CA LEU A 2 6.46 3.10 9.25
C LEU A 2 6.34 2.48 7.85
N ILE A 3 5.55 1.40 7.72
CA ILE A 3 5.19 0.81 6.43
C ILE A 3 3.78 1.27 6.11
N PHE A 4 3.54 1.76 4.89
CA PHE A 4 2.23 2.30 4.54
C PHE A 4 1.78 1.93 3.13
N ASP A 5 0.47 2.01 2.92
CA ASP A 5 -0.22 1.86 1.64
C ASP A 5 -1.43 2.79 1.61
N ILE A 6 -1.85 3.24 0.42
CA ILE A 6 -3.05 4.06 0.24
C ILE A 6 -3.99 3.44 -0.78
N GLU A 7 -5.30 3.57 -0.54
CA GLU A 7 -6.30 3.26 -1.55
C GLU A 7 -7.00 4.54 -2.02
N THR A 8 -7.25 4.67 -3.30
CA THR A 8 -7.66 5.91 -3.94
C THR A 8 -8.75 5.70 -5.00
N ASP A 9 -9.41 6.79 -5.41
CA ASP A 9 -10.46 6.80 -6.43
C ASP A 9 -9.96 6.71 -7.87
N GLY A 10 -8.64 6.66 -8.12
CA GLY A 10 -8.13 6.65 -9.49
C GLY A 10 -6.62 6.54 -9.63
N LEU A 11 -6.14 6.64 -10.85
CA LEU A 11 -4.71 6.67 -11.16
C LEU A 11 -4.12 8.07 -10.91
N LEU A 12 -2.80 8.18 -10.79
CA LEU A 12 -2.09 9.43 -10.44
C LEU A 12 -2.53 10.65 -11.26
N TYR A 13 -2.86 10.49 -12.53
CA TYR A 13 -3.26 11.63 -13.39
C TYR A 13 -4.68 12.14 -13.08
N ASN A 14 -5.60 11.27 -12.62
CA ASN A 14 -7.00 11.61 -12.37
C ASN A 14 -7.45 11.43 -10.92
N VAL A 15 -6.58 11.00 -10.02
CA VAL A 15 -6.90 10.84 -8.60
C VAL A 15 -7.34 12.16 -7.98
N THR A 16 -8.42 12.11 -7.21
CA THR A 16 -9.00 13.24 -6.49
C THR A 16 -9.13 13.00 -5.00
N THR A 17 -9.15 11.72 -4.57
CA THR A 17 -9.40 11.35 -3.17
C THR A 17 -8.55 10.16 -2.76
N ILE A 18 -7.99 10.22 -1.56
CA ILE A 18 -7.48 9.05 -0.84
C ILE A 18 -8.63 8.51 0.01
N HIS A 19 -9.04 7.28 -0.23
CA HIS A 19 -10.11 6.62 0.52
C HIS A 19 -9.67 6.19 1.91
N CYS A 20 -8.49 5.58 1.98
CA CYS A 20 -7.86 5.22 3.25
C CYS A 20 -6.34 5.22 3.13
N LEU A 21 -5.68 5.41 4.26
CA LEU A 21 -4.26 5.27 4.48
C LEU A 21 -4.08 4.28 5.62
N VAL A 22 -3.35 3.21 5.38
CA VAL A 22 -3.00 2.21 6.39
C VAL A 22 -1.52 2.33 6.69
N ILE A 23 -1.17 2.39 7.97
CA ILE A 23 0.21 2.48 8.46
C ILE A 23 0.45 1.35 9.45
N TYR A 24 1.50 0.56 9.20
CA TYR A 24 2.02 -0.41 10.15
C TYR A 24 3.32 0.11 10.75
N ASP A 25 3.36 0.22 12.07
CA ASP A 25 4.56 0.59 12.81
C ASP A 25 5.35 -0.66 13.23
N THR A 26 6.56 -0.79 12.69
CA THR A 26 7.43 -1.94 12.95
C THR A 26 8.02 -1.98 14.37
N GLU A 27 7.96 -0.89 15.12
CA GLU A 27 8.50 -0.81 16.49
C GLU A 27 7.45 -1.25 17.50
N THR A 28 6.21 -0.78 17.30
CA THR A 28 5.10 -1.10 18.22
C THR A 28 4.30 -2.31 17.77
N ASN A 29 4.49 -2.79 16.54
CA ASN A 29 3.69 -3.83 15.87
C ASN A 29 2.19 -3.48 15.81
N GLN A 30 1.87 -2.19 15.66
CA GLN A 30 0.50 -1.71 15.56
C GLN A 30 0.16 -1.30 14.15
N THR A 31 -1.06 -1.65 13.72
CA THR A 31 -1.66 -1.15 12.48
C THR A 31 -2.60 -0.01 12.82
N MET A 32 -2.43 1.12 12.13
CA MET A 32 -3.27 2.31 12.24
C MET A 32 -3.99 2.53 10.91
N VAL A 33 -5.27 2.86 10.96
CA VAL A 33 -6.10 3.09 9.79
C VAL A 33 -6.68 4.50 9.84
N PHE A 34 -6.50 5.23 8.75
CA PHE A 34 -6.94 6.62 8.60
C PHE A 34 -7.90 6.71 7.41
N ASN A 35 -9.04 7.34 7.60
CA ASN A 35 -9.99 7.67 6.55
C ASN A 35 -10.83 8.88 6.97
N ASP A 36 -11.41 9.60 6.00
CA ASP A 36 -12.22 10.79 6.27
C ASP A 36 -13.72 10.46 6.41
N GLN A 37 -14.08 9.20 6.60
CA GLN A 37 -15.46 8.78 6.77
C GLN A 37 -15.95 9.13 8.19
N ALA A 38 -16.91 10.01 8.27
CA ALA A 38 -17.37 10.61 9.54
C ALA A 38 -17.98 9.62 10.52
N PHE A 39 -18.48 8.50 10.09
CA PHE A 39 -19.07 7.45 10.94
C PHE A 39 -19.45 6.24 10.11
N ASP A 40 -19.00 5.07 10.46
CA ASP A 40 -19.53 3.84 9.90
C ASP A 40 -20.84 3.47 10.62
N ARG A 41 -21.96 3.84 10.02
CA ARG A 41 -23.30 3.53 10.54
C ARG A 41 -23.60 2.02 10.60
N ALA A 42 -22.85 1.21 9.85
CA ALA A 42 -23.07 -0.22 9.80
C ALA A 42 -22.45 -0.94 11.00
N THR A 43 -21.37 -0.40 11.56
CA THR A 43 -20.61 -1.03 12.65
C THR A 43 -20.76 -0.33 14.00
N ASP A 44 -21.45 0.83 14.03
CA ASP A 44 -21.56 1.71 15.21
C ASP A 44 -20.20 2.04 15.85
N GLN A 45 -19.15 2.05 15.02
CA GLN A 45 -17.77 2.34 15.45
C GLN A 45 -17.49 3.85 15.33
N PRO A 46 -16.68 4.42 16.24
CA PRO A 46 -16.26 5.80 16.13
C PRO A 46 -15.51 6.03 14.80
N ALA A 47 -15.61 7.24 14.28
CA ALA A 47 -14.89 7.66 13.09
C ALA A 47 -13.41 7.29 13.22
N LYS A 48 -12.85 6.73 12.15
CA LYS A 48 -11.40 6.52 12.05
C LYS A 48 -10.70 7.89 12.10
N GLU A 49 -9.45 7.91 12.51
CA GLU A 49 -8.68 9.15 12.47
C GLU A 49 -8.57 9.67 11.03
N PRO A 50 -8.58 11.02 10.83
CA PRO A 50 -8.55 11.59 9.49
C PRO A 50 -7.23 11.28 8.76
N ILE A 51 -7.28 11.20 7.43
CA ILE A 51 -6.11 10.94 6.57
C ILE A 51 -4.98 11.94 6.84
N THR A 52 -5.31 13.20 7.08
CA THR A 52 -4.31 14.24 7.40
C THR A 52 -3.47 13.89 8.64
N ARG A 53 -4.04 13.18 9.61
CA ARG A 53 -3.30 12.71 10.79
C ARG A 53 -2.30 11.63 10.41
N GLY A 54 -2.69 10.68 9.56
CA GLY A 54 -1.77 9.65 9.04
C GLY A 54 -0.64 10.26 8.22
N ILE A 55 -0.93 11.24 7.36
CA ILE A 55 0.08 11.97 6.59
C ILE A 55 1.07 12.68 7.51
N GLN A 56 0.60 13.30 8.60
CA GLN A 56 1.49 13.93 9.58
C GLN A 56 2.42 12.89 10.23
N LEU A 57 1.92 11.70 10.57
CA LEU A 57 2.77 10.63 11.11
C LEU A 57 3.86 10.18 10.11
N LEU A 58 3.52 10.13 8.81
CA LEU A 58 4.51 9.82 7.78
C LEU A 58 5.59 10.90 7.67
N MET A 59 5.23 12.19 7.82
CA MET A 59 6.18 13.31 7.81
C MET A 59 7.12 13.29 9.01
N ASP A 60 6.59 12.95 10.19
CA ASP A 60 7.33 12.93 11.46
C ASP A 60 8.22 11.69 11.61
N ALA A 61 8.10 10.72 10.70
CA ALA A 61 8.85 9.47 10.75
C ALA A 61 10.28 9.63 10.21
N ASP A 62 11.26 9.03 10.87
CA ASP A 62 12.65 8.96 10.37
C ASP A 62 12.75 8.17 9.06
N CYS A 63 11.91 7.16 8.90
CA CYS A 63 11.91 6.26 7.75
C CYS A 63 10.49 5.76 7.43
N ILE A 64 10.10 5.89 6.17
CA ILE A 64 8.88 5.30 5.63
C ILE A 64 9.18 4.25 4.58
N SER A 65 8.32 3.23 4.47
CA SER A 65 8.46 2.13 3.52
C SER A 65 7.12 1.76 2.92
N GLY A 66 7.16 1.15 1.74
CA GLY A 66 6.01 0.57 1.06
C GLY A 66 6.39 -0.03 -0.28
N HIS A 67 5.43 -0.54 -1.03
CA HIS A 67 5.69 -1.19 -2.31
C HIS A 67 5.26 -0.33 -3.49
N ASN A 68 6.21 0.13 -4.29
CA ASN A 68 5.99 1.05 -5.42
C ASN A 68 5.57 2.47 -4.99
N ILE A 69 5.82 2.84 -3.76
CA ILE A 69 5.38 4.11 -3.17
C ILE A 69 6.00 5.35 -3.85
N LEU A 70 7.20 5.22 -4.41
CA LEU A 70 7.85 6.32 -5.13
C LEU A 70 7.19 6.65 -6.46
N SER A 71 6.51 5.66 -7.09
CA SER A 71 5.83 5.85 -8.37
C SER A 71 4.35 6.20 -8.23
N TYR A 72 3.73 5.95 -7.07
CA TYR A 72 2.31 6.16 -6.91
C TYR A 72 1.95 6.86 -5.59
N ASP A 73 2.09 6.23 -4.44
CA ASP A 73 1.56 6.72 -3.16
C ASP A 73 2.10 8.10 -2.79
N ILE A 74 3.40 8.28 -2.78
CA ILE A 74 4.04 9.56 -2.48
C ILE A 74 3.65 10.65 -3.48
N PRO A 75 3.70 10.44 -4.81
CA PRO A 75 3.17 11.40 -5.79
C PRO A 75 1.70 11.76 -5.58
N VAL A 76 0.83 10.80 -5.22
CA VAL A 76 -0.58 11.07 -4.90
C VAL A 76 -0.69 11.95 -3.65
N ILE A 77 0.01 11.60 -2.57
CA ILE A 77 0.03 12.42 -1.34
C ILE A 77 0.51 13.83 -1.65
N CYS A 78 1.62 13.99 -2.37
CA CYS A 78 2.13 15.33 -2.76
C CYS A 78 1.12 16.11 -3.61
N LYS A 79 0.36 15.44 -4.50
CA LYS A 79 -0.65 16.07 -5.35
C LYS A 79 -1.84 16.59 -4.55
N LEU A 80 -2.36 15.77 -3.62
CA LEU A 80 -3.58 16.07 -2.86
C LEU A 80 -3.31 16.89 -1.60
N TYR A 81 -2.12 16.75 -1.03
CA TYR A 81 -1.65 17.43 0.18
C TYR A 81 -0.32 18.15 -0.09
N PRO A 82 -0.33 19.33 -0.73
CA PRO A 82 0.88 20.04 -1.14
C PRO A 82 1.80 20.47 0.00
N TRP A 83 1.32 20.40 1.24
CA TRP A 83 2.09 20.67 2.45
C TRP A 83 2.89 19.45 2.95
N PHE A 84 2.71 18.29 2.31
CA PHE A 84 3.46 17.08 2.68
C PHE A 84 4.95 17.24 2.36
N GLU A 85 5.77 17.14 3.39
CA GLU A 85 7.22 17.09 3.28
C GLU A 85 7.69 15.64 3.41
N ARG A 86 8.52 15.22 2.46
CA ARG A 86 9.00 13.84 2.43
C ARG A 86 9.99 13.58 3.56
N PRO A 87 9.88 12.47 4.31
CA PRO A 87 10.89 12.05 5.27
C PRO A 87 12.27 11.87 4.63
N ALA A 88 13.31 11.92 5.47
CA ALA A 88 14.69 11.80 5.01
C ALA A 88 15.01 10.45 4.39
N VAL A 89 14.37 9.38 4.88
CA VAL A 89 14.60 8.02 4.40
C VAL A 89 13.30 7.42 3.86
N ILE A 90 13.33 7.02 2.58
CA ILE A 90 12.22 6.37 1.90
C ILE A 90 12.70 5.03 1.34
N VAL A 91 12.04 3.94 1.70
CA VAL A 91 12.37 2.59 1.26
C VAL A 91 11.26 2.06 0.36
N ASP A 92 11.49 2.01 -0.94
CA ASP A 92 10.56 1.39 -1.90
C ASP A 92 10.94 -0.07 -2.15
N THR A 93 10.09 -0.98 -1.66
CA THR A 93 10.38 -2.42 -1.72
C THR A 93 10.32 -2.98 -3.14
N LEU A 94 9.61 -2.33 -4.09
CA LEU A 94 9.66 -2.70 -5.50
C LEU A 94 11.04 -2.42 -6.10
N LEU A 95 11.63 -1.26 -5.80
CA LEU A 95 12.97 -0.91 -6.27
C LEU A 95 14.04 -1.82 -5.65
N LEU A 96 13.96 -2.06 -4.34
CA LEU A 96 14.87 -2.99 -3.67
C LEU A 96 14.77 -4.39 -4.26
N SER A 97 13.56 -4.87 -4.48
CA SER A 97 13.34 -6.17 -5.10
C SER A 97 13.99 -6.28 -6.48
N ARG A 98 13.83 -5.27 -7.32
CA ARG A 98 14.46 -5.24 -8.65
C ARG A 98 15.98 -5.16 -8.58
N LEU A 99 16.51 -4.44 -7.60
CA LEU A 99 17.96 -4.30 -7.41
C LEU A 99 18.61 -5.61 -6.94
N TYR A 100 18.03 -6.24 -5.90
CA TYR A 100 18.62 -7.45 -5.30
C TYR A 100 18.29 -8.73 -6.06
N HIS A 101 17.18 -8.76 -6.81
CA HIS A 101 16.67 -9.94 -7.50
C HIS A 101 16.47 -9.68 -9.00
N ALA A 102 17.48 -9.09 -9.67
CA ALA A 102 17.42 -8.84 -11.11
C ALA A 102 17.18 -10.11 -11.96
N ASN A 103 17.57 -11.27 -11.42
CA ASN A 103 17.37 -12.59 -12.03
C ASN A 103 16.15 -13.35 -11.51
N MET A 104 15.11 -12.64 -11.03
CA MET A 104 13.91 -13.22 -10.41
C MET A 104 13.25 -14.29 -11.27
N ILE A 105 13.22 -14.13 -12.59
CA ILE A 105 12.62 -15.13 -13.49
C ILE A 105 13.35 -16.49 -13.45
N ASP A 106 14.67 -16.48 -13.29
CA ASP A 106 15.48 -17.71 -13.21
C ASP A 106 15.31 -18.36 -11.83
N LEU A 107 15.15 -17.55 -10.78
CA LEU A 107 14.83 -18.03 -9.44
C LEU A 107 13.46 -18.73 -9.44
N ASP A 108 12.45 -18.12 -10.02
CA ASP A 108 11.10 -18.69 -10.10
C ASP A 108 11.07 -19.99 -10.89
N LYS A 109 11.75 -20.05 -12.05
CA LYS A 109 11.84 -21.26 -12.86
C LYS A 109 12.52 -22.41 -12.12
N ARG A 110 13.55 -22.14 -11.34
CA ARG A 110 14.27 -23.16 -10.55
C ARG A 110 13.43 -23.65 -9.38
N HIS A 111 12.67 -22.78 -8.75
CA HIS A 111 11.88 -23.09 -7.55
C HIS A 111 10.56 -23.80 -7.90
N ASN A 112 9.98 -23.48 -9.06
CA ASN A 112 8.69 -24.02 -9.52
C ASN A 112 7.61 -23.93 -8.43
N TRP A 113 7.25 -22.69 -8.07
CA TRP A 113 6.32 -22.38 -6.98
C TRP A 113 4.95 -23.03 -7.19
N ASP A 114 4.49 -23.80 -6.20
CA ASP A 114 3.17 -24.44 -6.23
C ASP A 114 2.05 -23.38 -6.31
N GLY A 115 1.14 -23.54 -7.27
CA GLY A 115 0.00 -22.64 -7.48
C GLY A 115 0.33 -21.25 -8.03
N MET A 116 1.59 -20.92 -8.32
CA MET A 116 1.96 -19.63 -8.91
C MET A 116 1.74 -19.62 -10.43
N PRO A 117 0.89 -18.76 -10.99
CA PRO A 117 0.71 -18.62 -12.44
C PRO A 117 2.00 -18.22 -13.16
N LEU A 118 2.29 -18.84 -14.31
CA LEU A 118 3.51 -18.55 -15.10
C LEU A 118 3.64 -17.06 -15.50
N LYS A 119 2.51 -16.35 -15.68
CA LYS A 119 2.50 -14.90 -15.97
C LYS A 119 3.12 -14.04 -14.87
N LEU A 120 3.23 -14.58 -13.64
CA LEU A 120 3.83 -13.90 -12.49
C LEU A 120 5.32 -14.18 -12.31
N TYR A 121 5.87 -15.15 -13.05
CA TYR A 121 7.31 -15.46 -13.01
C TYR A 121 8.14 -14.25 -13.45
N GLY A 122 9.14 -13.90 -12.66
CA GLY A 122 9.97 -12.73 -12.87
C GLY A 122 9.30 -11.40 -12.48
N ARG A 123 8.04 -11.41 -12.04
CA ARG A 123 7.35 -10.21 -11.57
C ARG A 123 7.76 -9.85 -10.14
N HIS A 124 7.85 -8.54 -9.87
CA HIS A 124 8.16 -8.00 -8.55
C HIS A 124 6.92 -7.40 -7.86
N SER A 125 5.71 -7.73 -8.33
CA SER A 125 4.44 -7.27 -7.73
C SER A 125 4.15 -7.97 -6.39
N LEU A 126 3.33 -7.34 -5.56
CA LEU A 126 2.84 -7.94 -4.31
C LEU A 126 2.12 -9.27 -4.58
N GLU A 127 1.32 -9.38 -5.67
CA GLU A 127 0.69 -10.65 -6.07
C GLU A 127 1.73 -11.76 -6.26
N ALA A 128 2.83 -11.48 -6.99
CA ALA A 128 3.90 -12.46 -7.18
C ALA A 128 4.61 -12.83 -5.87
N TYR A 129 4.85 -11.83 -5.01
CA TYR A 129 5.40 -12.07 -3.67
C TYR A 129 4.44 -12.84 -2.76
N GLY A 130 3.13 -12.62 -2.89
CA GLY A 130 2.12 -13.38 -2.16
C GLY A 130 2.24 -14.89 -2.42
N HIS A 131 2.47 -15.30 -3.67
CA HIS A 131 2.73 -16.70 -4.00
C HIS A 131 4.07 -17.19 -3.41
N ARG A 132 5.15 -16.43 -3.52
CA ARG A 132 6.48 -16.81 -3.00
C ARG A 132 6.50 -16.94 -1.48
N LEU A 133 5.80 -16.03 -0.79
CA LEU A 133 5.75 -15.98 0.68
C LEU A 133 4.57 -16.77 1.26
N LYS A 134 3.69 -17.35 0.41
CA LYS A 134 2.46 -18.05 0.82
C LYS A 134 1.52 -17.15 1.64
N CYS A 135 1.46 -15.88 1.29
CA CYS A 135 0.61 -14.86 1.89
C CYS A 135 -0.09 -14.10 0.76
N LEU A 136 -1.18 -14.66 0.25
CA LEU A 136 -1.92 -14.07 -0.87
C LEU A 136 -2.82 -12.94 -0.36
N LYS A 137 -2.82 -11.83 -1.08
CA LYS A 137 -3.80 -10.77 -0.95
C LYS A 137 -5.18 -11.29 -1.38
N GLY A 138 -6.24 -10.86 -0.71
CA GLY A 138 -7.62 -11.24 -1.07
C GLY A 138 -8.01 -10.78 -2.49
N ASP A 139 -9.16 -11.26 -2.97
CA ASP A 139 -9.66 -10.95 -4.33
C ASP A 139 -10.46 -9.64 -4.43
N TYR A 140 -10.50 -8.83 -3.38
CA TYR A 140 -11.26 -7.58 -3.30
C TYR A 140 -11.01 -6.66 -4.50
N GLY A 141 -9.76 -6.41 -4.86
CA GLY A 141 -9.39 -5.52 -5.96
C GLY A 141 -9.82 -5.96 -7.36
N LYS A 142 -10.31 -7.19 -7.53
CA LYS A 142 -10.79 -7.71 -8.82
C LYS A 142 -12.25 -7.41 -9.09
N ALA A 143 -13.06 -7.16 -8.05
CA ALA A 143 -14.51 -7.05 -8.11
C ALA A 143 -15.04 -5.65 -7.72
N THR A 144 -14.18 -4.72 -7.34
CA THR A 144 -14.55 -3.46 -6.69
C THR A 144 -14.46 -2.28 -7.65
N ASP A 145 -15.48 -1.41 -7.62
CA ASP A 145 -15.39 -0.06 -8.17
C ASP A 145 -14.65 0.85 -7.18
N TRP A 146 -13.42 1.20 -7.51
CA TRP A 146 -12.55 2.05 -6.69
C TRP A 146 -13.01 3.51 -6.57
N LYS A 147 -14.11 3.90 -7.23
CA LYS A 147 -14.63 5.27 -7.18
C LYS A 147 -15.25 5.64 -5.85
N GLU A 148 -15.82 4.65 -5.17
CA GLU A 148 -16.50 4.84 -3.90
C GLU A 148 -15.77 4.10 -2.78
N TRP A 149 -15.70 4.74 -1.61
CA TRP A 149 -15.12 4.13 -0.42
C TRP A 149 -15.96 2.94 0.07
N SER A 150 -15.29 1.89 0.52
CA SER A 150 -15.91 0.80 1.29
C SER A 150 -15.02 0.40 2.46
N ALA A 151 -15.64 -0.15 3.52
CA ALA A 151 -14.91 -0.59 4.71
C ALA A 151 -13.86 -1.68 4.37
N ASP A 152 -14.13 -2.52 3.37
CA ASP A 152 -13.23 -3.60 2.97
C ASP A 152 -11.93 -3.11 2.30
N MET A 153 -11.89 -1.85 1.82
CA MET A 153 -10.67 -1.26 1.25
C MET A 153 -9.51 -1.20 2.25
N GLN A 154 -9.82 -0.98 3.51
CA GLN A 154 -8.78 -0.85 4.54
C GLN A 154 -8.23 -2.20 5.01
N ASP A 155 -8.91 -3.30 4.70
CA ASP A 155 -8.48 -4.66 5.00
C ASP A 155 -7.76 -5.32 3.81
N TYR A 156 -7.84 -4.67 2.62
CA TYR A 156 -7.23 -5.13 1.37
C TYR A 156 -5.74 -4.83 1.32
#